data_30be36373bbf1b45ddd3b5cebf6addf2
#
_entry.id   30be36373bbf1b45ddd3b5cebf6addf2
#
_cell.length_a   1.000
_cell.length_b   1.000
_cell.length_c   1.000
_cell.angle_alpha   90.00
_cell.angle_beta   90.00
_cell.angle_gamma   90.00
#
_symmetry.space_group_name_H-M   'P 1'
#
loop_
_entity.id
_entity.type
_entity.pdbx_description
1 polymer ?
#
loop_
_entity_poly.entity_id
_entity_poly.type
_entity_poly.pdbx_seq_one_letter_code
_entity_poly.pdbx_strand_id
1 'polypeptide(L)'
;GLTMEGTAPGAAPRFVVTGEISCIYKRHGRTRKVHNLILLPSLEAAEELSVRLEAIGNIHSDGRPILGLDSRDLLELTLETCPEAEFIPAHIWTPHFAMFGAFSGFDTVEECFGDLADQIHGVETGLSSDPPMNWRVSALDRLSLLSHSDAHSPSRLGREADLLDTGLSYPELVQAIRTGEGLLGTLEFFP
;
A
#
# COMPACT_ATOMS: atom_id res chain seq x y z
N GLY A 1 14.30 -5.54 24.06
CA GLY A 1 13.54 -4.41 23.60
C GLY A 1 14.42 -3.42 22.88
N LEU A 2 14.16 -3.16 21.61
CA LEU A 2 14.77 -2.05 20.89
C LEU A 2 14.12 -0.76 21.40
N THR A 3 14.85 0.01 22.22
CA THR A 3 14.51 1.39 22.49
C THR A 3 14.99 2.22 21.31
N MET A 4 14.08 2.79 20.55
CA MET A 4 14.42 3.80 19.55
C MET A 4 14.84 5.07 20.32
N GLU A 5 16.10 5.47 20.21
CA GLU A 5 16.54 6.81 20.65
C GLU A 5 15.78 7.83 19.82
N GLY A 6 14.95 8.65 20.47
CA GLY A 6 14.16 9.69 19.83
C GLY A 6 12.64 9.61 20.06
N THR A 7 12.12 8.51 20.61
CA THR A 7 10.72 8.48 21.06
C THR A 7 10.57 9.29 22.35
N ALA A 8 9.53 10.11 22.44
CA ALA A 8 9.18 10.79 23.67
C ALA A 8 9.13 9.76 24.82
N PRO A 9 9.65 10.09 26.01
CA PRO A 9 9.60 9.15 27.16
C PRO A 9 8.16 8.72 27.41
N GLY A 10 7.88 7.42 27.24
CA GLY A 10 6.56 6.82 27.47
C GLY A 10 5.75 6.46 26.23
N ALA A 11 6.20 6.77 25.00
CA ALA A 11 5.54 6.32 23.80
C ALA A 11 5.91 4.85 23.50
N ALA A 12 4.97 3.94 23.67
CA ALA A 12 5.12 2.57 23.22
C ALA A 12 4.93 2.47 21.70
N PRO A 13 5.72 1.65 20.97
CA PRO A 13 5.48 1.39 19.57
C PRO A 13 4.08 0.81 19.36
N ARG A 14 3.43 1.24 18.29
CA ARG A 14 2.12 0.74 17.85
C ARG A 14 2.30 -0.06 16.57
N PHE A 15 1.42 -1.00 16.34
CA PHE A 15 1.39 -1.81 15.13
C PHE A 15 0.05 -1.61 14.43
N VAL A 16 0.09 -1.49 13.11
CA VAL A 16 -1.07 -1.49 12.23
C VAL A 16 -1.14 -2.85 11.55
N VAL A 17 -2.34 -3.41 11.43
CA VAL A 17 -2.55 -4.66 10.69
C VAL A 17 -2.44 -4.36 9.21
N THR A 18 -1.54 -5.05 8.52
CA THR A 18 -1.33 -4.87 7.09
C THR A 18 -1.20 -6.21 6.38
N GLY A 19 -1.56 -6.22 5.10
CA GLY A 19 -1.33 -7.35 4.22
C GLY A 19 -1.04 -6.86 2.80
N GLU A 20 -0.16 -7.55 2.08
CA GLU A 20 0.12 -7.29 0.67
C GLU A 20 -0.46 -8.41 -0.17
N ILE A 21 -1.21 -8.05 -1.22
CA ILE A 21 -1.83 -8.98 -2.17
C ILE A 21 -1.26 -8.76 -3.56
N SER A 22 -0.82 -9.84 -4.20
CA SER A 22 -0.39 -9.86 -5.60
C SER A 22 -1.58 -10.19 -6.51
N CYS A 23 -1.99 -9.24 -7.33
CA CYS A 23 -3.04 -9.40 -8.34
C CYS A 23 -2.41 -9.76 -9.69
N ILE A 24 -2.78 -10.92 -10.26
CA ILE A 24 -2.34 -11.35 -11.60
C ILE A 24 -3.58 -11.70 -12.43
N TYR A 25 -3.87 -10.90 -13.42
CA TYR A 25 -5.11 -11.03 -14.20
C TYR A 25 -4.93 -10.57 -15.65
N LYS A 26 -5.95 -10.79 -16.49
CA LYS A 26 -5.99 -10.31 -17.87
C LYS A 26 -6.93 -9.12 -17.98
N ARG A 27 -6.42 -8.00 -18.53
CA ARG A 27 -7.23 -6.80 -18.82
C ARG A 27 -6.74 -6.16 -20.10
N HIS A 28 -7.67 -5.83 -21.00
CA HIS A 28 -7.40 -5.28 -22.33
C HIS A 28 -6.39 -6.10 -23.15
N GLY A 29 -6.51 -7.44 -23.11
CA GLY A 29 -5.66 -8.36 -23.85
C GLY A 29 -4.22 -8.53 -23.32
N ARG A 30 -3.88 -7.88 -22.21
CA ARG A 30 -2.55 -7.97 -21.56
C ARG A 30 -2.66 -8.62 -20.20
N THR A 31 -1.60 -9.34 -19.81
CA THR A 31 -1.46 -9.81 -18.42
C THR A 31 -1.00 -8.64 -17.56
N ARG A 32 -1.80 -8.30 -16.56
CA ARG A 32 -1.51 -7.28 -15.55
C ARG A 32 -1.02 -7.94 -14.29
N LYS A 33 -0.06 -7.30 -13.63
CA LYS A 33 0.50 -7.75 -12.35
C LYS A 33 0.71 -6.53 -11.48
N VAL A 34 0.00 -6.48 -10.36
CA VAL A 34 0.02 -5.34 -9.44
C VAL A 34 0.06 -5.86 -8.02
N HIS A 35 0.94 -5.30 -7.20
CA HIS A 35 0.92 -5.50 -5.76
C HIS A 35 0.14 -4.38 -5.09
N ASN A 36 -0.66 -4.75 -4.11
CA ASN A 36 -1.50 -3.83 -3.36
C ASN A 36 -1.32 -4.10 -1.87
N LEU A 37 -0.99 -3.06 -1.13
CA LEU A 37 -0.92 -3.05 0.32
C LEU A 37 -2.28 -2.64 0.87
N ILE A 38 -2.75 -3.33 1.90
CA ILE A 38 -4.01 -3.04 2.58
C ILE A 38 -3.72 -2.82 4.06
N LEU A 39 -4.10 -1.65 4.59
CA LEU A 39 -4.07 -1.34 6.01
C LEU A 39 -5.46 -1.57 6.58
N LEU A 40 -5.53 -2.21 7.73
CA LEU A 40 -6.77 -2.58 8.39
C LEU A 40 -6.78 -2.11 9.85
N PRO A 41 -7.96 -1.71 10.37
CA PRO A 41 -8.09 -1.17 11.73
C PRO A 41 -7.90 -2.20 12.82
N SER A 42 -8.10 -3.50 12.52
CA SER A 42 -8.07 -4.56 13.53
C SER A 42 -7.76 -5.93 12.92
N LEU A 43 -7.45 -6.89 13.78
CA LEU A 43 -7.28 -8.29 13.39
C LEU A 43 -8.60 -8.93 12.91
N GLU A 44 -9.72 -8.54 13.51
CA GLU A 44 -11.05 -9.01 13.12
C GLU A 44 -11.37 -8.61 11.67
N ALA A 45 -11.07 -7.35 11.29
CA ALA A 45 -11.24 -6.90 9.91
C ALA A 45 -10.33 -7.68 8.94
N ALA A 46 -9.10 -8.00 9.37
CA ALA A 46 -8.19 -8.81 8.58
C ALA A 46 -8.69 -10.27 8.42
N GLU A 47 -9.24 -10.85 9.47
CA GLU A 47 -9.82 -12.18 9.43
C GLU A 47 -11.03 -12.23 8.48
N GLU A 48 -11.93 -11.26 8.56
CA GLU A 48 -13.09 -11.16 7.68
C GLU A 48 -12.68 -11.01 6.21
N LEU A 49 -11.72 -10.14 5.91
CA LEU A 49 -11.18 -9.99 4.57
C LEU A 49 -10.50 -11.30 4.09
N SER A 50 -9.75 -11.97 4.95
CA SER A 50 -9.08 -13.24 4.64
C SER A 50 -10.08 -14.32 4.25
N VAL A 51 -11.20 -14.45 4.96
CA VAL A 51 -12.27 -15.41 4.63
C VAL A 51 -12.84 -15.15 3.22
N ARG A 52 -13.04 -13.89 2.86
CA ARG A 52 -13.52 -13.53 1.52
C ARG A 52 -12.48 -13.82 0.43
N LEU A 53 -11.22 -13.55 0.70
CA LEU A 53 -10.12 -13.83 -0.23
C LEU A 53 -9.90 -15.34 -0.43
N GLU A 54 -10.04 -16.15 0.63
CA GLU A 54 -9.98 -17.63 0.55
C GLU A 54 -11.02 -18.22 -0.39
N ALA A 55 -12.20 -17.61 -0.47
CA ALA A 55 -13.24 -18.04 -1.40
C ALA A 55 -12.86 -17.81 -2.89
N ILE A 56 -11.89 -16.92 -3.14
CA ILE A 56 -11.41 -16.56 -4.48
C ILE A 56 -10.16 -17.37 -4.85
N GLY A 57 -9.27 -17.62 -3.89
CA GLY A 57 -8.02 -18.33 -4.16
C GLY A 57 -7.25 -18.71 -2.90
N ASN A 58 -6.11 -19.37 -3.11
CA ASN A 58 -5.27 -19.82 -2.01
C ASN A 58 -4.46 -18.64 -1.41
N ILE A 59 -4.75 -18.29 -0.16
CA ILE A 59 -4.05 -17.26 0.59
C ILE A 59 -3.00 -17.80 1.58
N HIS A 60 -2.81 -19.12 1.64
CA HIS A 60 -1.92 -19.77 2.62
C HIS A 60 -0.58 -20.23 2.04
N SER A 61 -0.36 -20.07 0.74
CA SER A 61 0.83 -20.61 0.07
C SER A 61 2.09 -19.75 0.21
N ASP A 62 1.94 -18.47 0.55
CA ASP A 62 3.02 -17.50 0.68
C ASP A 62 2.59 -16.38 1.65
N GLY A 63 3.56 -15.68 2.22
CA GLY A 63 3.31 -14.49 3.04
C GLY A 63 2.65 -13.33 2.27
N ARG A 64 2.75 -13.34 0.93
CA ARG A 64 2.01 -12.47 0.01
C ARG A 64 1.17 -13.32 -0.94
N PRO A 65 -0.14 -13.45 -0.72
CA PRO A 65 -1.02 -14.23 -1.57
C PRO A 65 -1.03 -13.73 -3.02
N ILE A 66 -1.05 -14.67 -3.96
CA ILE A 66 -1.18 -14.40 -5.39
C ILE A 66 -2.60 -14.79 -5.82
N LEU A 67 -3.38 -13.82 -6.26
CA LEU A 67 -4.76 -14.03 -6.66
C LEU A 67 -4.98 -13.68 -8.13
N GLY A 68 -5.81 -14.46 -8.80
CA GLY A 68 -6.31 -14.19 -10.15
C GLY A 68 -7.43 -13.14 -10.16
N LEU A 69 -7.29 -12.10 -9.33
CA LEU A 69 -8.29 -11.07 -9.09
C LEU A 69 -7.80 -9.75 -9.68
N ASP A 70 -8.68 -8.98 -10.30
CA ASP A 70 -8.40 -7.62 -10.74
C ASP A 70 -8.16 -6.70 -9.53
N SER A 71 -7.19 -5.77 -9.62
CA SER A 71 -6.90 -4.83 -8.52
C SER A 71 -8.09 -3.95 -8.17
N ARG A 72 -8.91 -3.57 -9.16
CA ARG A 72 -10.16 -2.84 -8.94
C ARG A 72 -11.15 -3.67 -8.12
N ASP A 73 -11.28 -4.96 -8.44
CA ASP A 73 -12.20 -5.85 -7.74
C ASP A 73 -11.69 -6.20 -6.34
N LEU A 74 -10.35 -6.28 -6.15
CA LEU A 74 -9.75 -6.39 -4.82
C LEU A 74 -10.04 -5.15 -3.96
N LEU A 75 -9.94 -3.96 -4.53
CA LEU A 75 -10.29 -2.70 -3.84
C LEU A 75 -11.76 -2.68 -3.45
N GLU A 76 -12.68 -3.03 -4.37
CA GLU A 76 -14.11 -3.13 -4.09
C GLU A 76 -14.39 -4.09 -2.94
N LEU A 77 -13.86 -5.31 -3.02
CA LEU A 77 -13.99 -6.33 -1.98
C LEU A 77 -13.48 -5.84 -0.62
N THR A 78 -12.35 -5.14 -0.62
CA THR A 78 -11.75 -4.60 0.60
C THR A 78 -12.66 -3.56 1.24
N LEU A 79 -13.17 -2.60 0.47
CA LEU A 79 -14.04 -1.53 0.97
C LEU A 79 -15.43 -2.04 1.37
N GLU A 80 -15.97 -3.06 0.69
CA GLU A 80 -17.21 -3.73 1.09
C GLU A 80 -17.06 -4.47 2.43
N THR A 81 -15.88 -5.05 2.68
CA THR A 81 -15.58 -5.78 3.91
C THR A 81 -15.28 -4.84 5.06
N CYS A 82 -14.46 -3.84 4.82
CA CYS A 82 -14.01 -2.87 5.81
C CYS A 82 -13.91 -1.48 5.17
N PRO A 83 -14.95 -0.62 5.29
CA PRO A 83 -14.92 0.74 4.73
C PRO A 83 -13.82 1.64 5.31
N GLU A 84 -13.30 1.32 6.49
CA GLU A 84 -12.20 2.03 7.13
C GLU A 84 -10.82 1.60 6.61
N ALA A 85 -10.74 0.54 5.79
CA ALA A 85 -9.48 0.09 5.22
C ALA A 85 -8.82 1.18 4.35
N GLU A 86 -7.49 1.20 4.34
CA GLU A 86 -6.75 2.02 3.41
C GLU A 86 -6.02 1.12 2.41
N PHE A 87 -6.17 1.44 1.12
CA PHE A 87 -5.66 0.64 0.02
C PHE A 87 -4.58 1.41 -0.74
N ILE A 88 -3.38 0.86 -0.79
CA ILE A 88 -2.19 1.53 -1.30
C ILE A 88 -1.55 0.66 -2.38
N PRO A 89 -1.55 1.09 -3.65
CA PRO A 89 -0.73 0.45 -4.67
C PRO A 89 0.74 0.47 -4.27
N ALA A 90 1.35 -0.73 -4.18
CA ALA A 90 2.71 -0.90 -3.68
C ALA A 90 3.75 -0.59 -4.76
N HIS A 91 4.89 0.00 -4.37
CA HIS A 91 6.11 0.25 -5.18
C HIS A 91 5.80 0.49 -6.67
N ILE A 92 5.02 1.55 -6.95
CA ILE A 92 4.29 1.76 -8.22
C ILE A 92 5.14 1.80 -9.49
N TRP A 93 6.47 1.95 -9.40
CA TRP A 93 7.39 2.05 -10.54
C TRP A 93 8.31 0.84 -10.74
N THR A 94 8.18 -0.22 -9.93
CA THR A 94 8.93 -1.44 -10.23
C THR A 94 8.56 -1.97 -11.62
N PRO A 95 9.50 -2.50 -12.42
CA PRO A 95 9.22 -2.95 -13.79
C PRO A 95 8.10 -4.01 -13.88
N HIS A 96 8.01 -4.84 -12.85
CA HIS A 96 7.01 -5.90 -12.71
C HIS A 96 6.21 -5.71 -11.41
N PHE A 97 4.98 -6.19 -11.39
CA PHE A 97 4.11 -6.20 -10.21
C PHE A 97 3.81 -4.81 -9.63
N ALA A 98 3.76 -3.81 -10.47
CA ALA A 98 3.49 -2.44 -10.07
C ALA A 98 2.43 -1.78 -10.95
N MET A 99 1.69 -0.83 -10.38
CA MET A 99 0.62 -0.12 -11.09
C MET A 99 1.13 0.55 -12.35
N PHE A 100 2.30 1.18 -12.35
CA PHE A 100 2.95 1.81 -13.49
C PHE A 100 4.16 1.02 -14.03
N GLY A 101 4.23 -0.27 -13.69
CA GLY A 101 5.31 -1.14 -14.15
C GLY A 101 5.36 -1.29 -15.67
N ALA A 102 6.54 -1.09 -16.25
CA ALA A 102 6.73 -1.06 -17.70
C ALA A 102 6.28 -2.34 -18.42
N PHE A 103 6.36 -3.50 -17.76
CA PHE A 103 6.01 -4.78 -18.36
C PHE A 103 4.58 -5.23 -18.13
N SER A 104 3.98 -4.87 -17.00
CA SER A 104 2.68 -5.41 -16.59
C SER A 104 1.74 -4.39 -15.97
N GLY A 105 2.12 -3.12 -15.93
CA GLY A 105 1.34 -2.05 -15.35
C GLY A 105 0.39 -1.37 -16.33
N PHE A 106 -0.11 -0.23 -15.91
CA PHE A 106 -1.04 0.66 -16.59
C PHE A 106 -0.40 2.01 -16.83
N ASP A 107 -1.05 2.86 -17.62
CA ASP A 107 -0.57 4.21 -17.87
C ASP A 107 -1.20 5.24 -16.92
N THR A 108 -2.36 4.93 -16.33
CA THR A 108 -3.05 5.81 -15.36
C THR A 108 -3.65 5.03 -14.19
N VAL A 109 -3.99 5.73 -13.10
CA VAL A 109 -4.70 5.18 -11.94
C VAL A 109 -6.08 4.70 -12.36
N GLU A 110 -6.77 5.47 -13.21
CA GLU A 110 -8.11 5.18 -13.73
C GLU A 110 -8.12 3.92 -14.61
N GLU A 111 -7.08 3.67 -15.38
CA GLU A 111 -6.95 2.41 -16.12
C GLU A 111 -6.83 1.20 -15.20
N CYS A 112 -6.20 1.35 -14.04
CA CYS A 112 -6.04 0.27 -13.06
C CYS A 112 -7.30 0.08 -12.22
N PHE A 113 -7.89 1.15 -11.70
CA PHE A 113 -8.96 1.08 -10.69
C PHE A 113 -10.34 1.50 -11.20
N GLY A 114 -10.44 2.01 -12.43
CA GLY A 114 -11.71 2.37 -13.07
C GLY A 114 -12.49 3.42 -12.26
N ASP A 115 -13.74 3.10 -11.99
CA ASP A 115 -14.68 3.92 -11.22
C ASP A 115 -14.31 4.06 -9.72
N LEU A 116 -13.39 3.24 -9.24
CA LEU A 116 -12.87 3.31 -7.85
C LEU A 116 -11.54 4.06 -7.75
N ALA A 117 -11.03 4.66 -8.82
CA ALA A 117 -9.77 5.39 -8.80
C ALA A 117 -9.71 6.50 -7.74
N ASP A 118 -10.85 7.13 -7.44
CA ASP A 118 -10.95 8.17 -6.40
C ASP A 118 -10.86 7.62 -4.96
N GLN A 119 -10.93 6.31 -4.79
CA GLN A 119 -10.72 5.64 -3.51
C GLN A 119 -9.24 5.34 -3.22
N ILE A 120 -8.36 5.62 -4.17
CA ILE A 120 -6.91 5.57 -3.98
C ILE A 120 -6.44 6.94 -3.49
N HIS A 121 -5.95 7.00 -2.26
CA HIS A 121 -5.51 8.23 -1.61
C HIS A 121 -3.99 8.34 -1.50
N GLY A 122 -3.29 7.21 -1.46
CA GLY A 122 -1.85 7.13 -1.36
C GLY A 122 -1.26 6.08 -2.30
N VAL A 123 0.01 6.25 -2.65
CA VAL A 123 0.81 5.30 -3.43
C VAL A 123 2.20 5.17 -2.84
N GLU A 124 2.79 4.00 -2.98
CA GLU A 124 4.12 3.71 -2.45
C GLU A 124 5.20 4.01 -3.52
N THR A 125 6.20 4.80 -3.14
CA THR A 125 7.36 5.08 -3.99
C THR A 125 8.17 3.82 -4.31
N GLY A 126 8.40 3.00 -3.28
CA GLY A 126 9.25 1.81 -3.37
C GLY A 126 10.72 2.17 -3.63
N LEU A 127 11.56 1.14 -3.69
CA LEU A 127 13.01 1.30 -3.91
C LEU A 127 13.40 1.78 -5.33
N SER A 128 12.44 1.94 -6.23
CA SER A 128 12.68 2.30 -7.65
C SER A 128 12.38 3.75 -7.97
N SER A 129 11.82 4.51 -7.03
CA SER A 129 11.50 5.93 -7.20
C SER A 129 11.53 6.68 -5.87
N ASP A 130 11.61 7.98 -5.95
CA ASP A 130 11.54 8.91 -4.83
C ASP A 130 10.45 9.98 -5.07
N PRO A 131 10.09 10.80 -4.09
CA PRO A 131 9.09 11.85 -4.27
C PRO A 131 9.41 12.82 -5.42
N PRO A 132 10.64 13.31 -5.62
CA PRO A 132 10.99 14.15 -6.77
C PRO A 132 10.72 13.52 -8.13
N MET A 133 10.90 12.23 -8.29
CA MET A 133 10.54 11.50 -9.52
C MET A 133 9.03 11.47 -9.71
N ASN A 134 8.26 11.23 -8.65
CA ASN A 134 6.81 11.15 -8.67
C ASN A 134 6.15 12.51 -8.94
N TRP A 135 6.69 13.63 -8.42
CA TRP A 135 6.20 14.99 -8.68
C TRP A 135 6.27 15.42 -10.15
N ARG A 136 6.97 14.67 -10.98
CA ARG A 136 6.99 14.92 -12.44
C ARG A 136 5.76 14.38 -13.15
N VAL A 137 4.90 13.63 -12.44
CA VAL A 137 3.70 12.98 -12.97
C VAL A 137 2.48 13.64 -12.33
N SER A 138 1.88 14.61 -13.00
CA SER A 138 0.77 15.42 -12.46
C SER A 138 -0.46 14.59 -12.07
N ALA A 139 -0.65 13.39 -12.65
CA ALA A 139 -1.71 12.47 -12.24
C ALA A 139 -1.57 11.98 -10.79
N LEU A 140 -0.38 12.12 -10.18
CA LEU A 140 -0.11 11.74 -8.79
C LEU A 140 -0.26 12.92 -7.80
N ASP A 141 -0.47 14.15 -8.27
CA ASP A 141 -0.50 15.35 -7.41
C ASP A 141 -1.57 15.30 -6.32
N ARG A 142 -2.65 14.51 -6.53
CA ARG A 142 -3.73 14.31 -5.56
C ARG A 142 -3.46 13.21 -4.54
N LEU A 143 -2.39 12.43 -4.71
CA LEU A 143 -2.10 11.24 -3.93
C LEU A 143 -0.97 11.51 -2.94
N SER A 144 -1.10 10.98 -1.74
CA SER A 144 0.00 10.94 -0.78
C SER A 144 1.08 10.00 -1.26
N LEU A 145 2.33 10.45 -1.24
CA LEU A 145 3.49 9.61 -1.52
C LEU A 145 3.97 9.00 -0.21
N LEU A 146 4.05 7.69 -0.18
CA LEU A 146 4.42 6.89 0.99
C LEU A 146 5.69 6.09 0.69
N SER A 147 6.47 5.84 1.72
CA SER A 147 7.71 5.07 1.61
C SER A 147 7.72 3.98 2.67
N HIS A 148 7.70 2.73 2.23
CA HIS A 148 7.72 1.57 3.11
C HIS A 148 8.87 0.64 2.75
N SER A 149 9.40 -0.05 3.75
CA SER A 149 10.63 -0.84 3.62
C SER A 149 10.56 -1.99 2.61
N ASP A 150 9.40 -2.51 2.31
CA ASP A 150 9.21 -3.78 1.56
C ASP A 150 10.17 -4.88 2.09
N ALA A 151 10.21 -5.02 3.42
CA ALA A 151 11.23 -5.78 4.11
C ALA A 151 10.92 -7.28 4.07
N HIS A 152 11.80 -8.05 3.43
CA HIS A 152 11.77 -9.52 3.38
C HIS A 152 12.69 -10.18 4.42
N SER A 153 13.27 -9.38 5.32
CA SER A 153 14.09 -9.85 6.43
C SER A 153 14.16 -8.79 7.54
N PRO A 154 14.42 -9.17 8.81
CA PRO A 154 14.49 -8.22 9.92
C PRO A 154 15.51 -7.10 9.72
N SER A 155 16.62 -7.38 9.03
CA SER A 155 17.68 -6.39 8.75
C SER A 155 17.27 -5.30 7.75
N ARG A 156 16.14 -5.47 7.08
CA ARG A 156 15.59 -4.51 6.10
C ARG A 156 14.46 -3.65 6.66
N LEU A 157 14.00 -3.92 7.89
CA LEU A 157 13.00 -3.11 8.55
C LEU A 157 13.51 -1.68 8.77
N GLY A 158 12.67 -0.70 8.44
CA GLY A 158 12.95 0.72 8.65
C GLY A 158 14.00 1.32 7.71
N ARG A 159 14.37 0.63 6.62
CA ARG A 159 15.23 1.23 5.59
C ARG A 159 14.54 2.37 4.83
N GLU A 160 13.22 2.32 4.78
CA GLU A 160 12.34 3.40 4.34
C GLU A 160 11.24 3.61 5.37
N ALA A 161 10.72 4.83 5.47
CA ALA A 161 9.68 5.18 6.42
C ALA A 161 8.98 6.48 6.05
N ASP A 162 7.78 6.68 6.58
CA ASP A 162 7.06 7.94 6.56
C ASP A 162 7.27 8.72 7.85
N LEU A 163 7.37 10.04 7.72
CA LEU A 163 7.40 10.97 8.84
C LEU A 163 6.00 11.58 9.00
N LEU A 164 5.40 11.34 10.15
CA LEU A 164 4.04 11.76 10.44
C LEU A 164 4.00 12.62 11.71
N ASP A 165 3.28 13.74 11.64
CA ASP A 165 2.87 14.56 12.79
C ASP A 165 1.37 14.36 13.04
N THR A 166 1.06 13.22 13.64
CA THR A 166 -0.33 12.80 13.89
C THR A 166 -0.39 11.97 15.18
N GLY A 167 -1.60 11.73 15.68
CA GLY A 167 -1.79 10.83 16.82
C GLY A 167 -1.45 9.37 16.47
N LEU A 168 -1.19 8.57 17.50
CA LEU A 168 -0.81 7.16 17.36
C LEU A 168 -2.05 6.26 17.34
N SER A 169 -2.99 6.54 16.44
CA SER A 169 -4.17 5.69 16.21
C SER A 169 -4.37 5.39 14.72
N TYR A 170 -5.04 4.30 14.42
CA TYR A 170 -5.35 3.92 13.04
C TYR A 170 -6.14 4.99 12.28
N PRO A 171 -7.24 5.58 12.84
CA PRO A 171 -7.99 6.61 12.13
C PRO A 171 -7.17 7.86 11.82
N GLU A 172 -6.28 8.27 12.73
CA GLU A 172 -5.41 9.44 12.53
C GLU A 172 -4.35 9.18 11.46
N LEU A 173 -3.77 7.97 11.43
CA LEU A 173 -2.87 7.53 10.37
C LEU A 173 -3.56 7.56 9.00
N VAL A 174 -4.74 6.94 8.89
CA VAL A 174 -5.51 6.89 7.64
C VAL A 174 -5.93 8.28 7.19
N GLN A 175 -6.32 9.15 8.14
CA GLN A 175 -6.64 10.54 7.82
C GLN A 175 -5.44 11.28 7.23
N ALA A 176 -4.24 11.11 7.80
CA ALA A 176 -3.03 11.71 7.26
C ALA A 176 -2.72 11.21 5.84
N ILE A 177 -2.90 9.92 5.56
CA ILE A 177 -2.74 9.36 4.22
C ILE A 177 -3.76 9.96 3.25
N ARG A 178 -5.03 10.04 3.65
CA ARG A 178 -6.14 10.48 2.78
C ARG A 178 -6.07 11.97 2.43
N THR A 179 -5.58 12.79 3.33
CA THR A 179 -5.56 14.24 3.17
C THR A 179 -4.19 14.84 2.92
N GLY A 180 -3.12 14.09 3.20
CA GLY A 180 -1.75 14.61 3.26
C GLY A 180 -1.47 15.47 4.50
N GLU A 181 -2.49 15.78 5.31
CA GLU A 181 -2.32 16.61 6.52
C GLU A 181 -1.62 15.80 7.61
N GLY A 182 -0.49 16.33 8.09
CA GLY A 182 0.37 15.64 9.05
C GLY A 182 1.37 14.66 8.42
N LEU A 183 1.34 14.43 7.10
CA LEU A 183 2.40 13.72 6.39
C LEU A 183 3.52 14.72 6.09
N LEU A 184 4.62 14.63 6.85
CA LEU A 184 5.73 15.60 6.78
C LEU A 184 6.74 15.25 5.68
N GLY A 185 6.83 13.98 5.29
CA GLY A 185 7.75 13.52 4.27
C GLY A 185 8.11 12.05 4.41
N THR A 186 9.02 11.61 3.57
CA THR A 186 9.50 10.23 3.51
C THR A 186 10.99 10.14 3.83
N LEU A 187 11.41 8.99 4.32
CA LEU A 187 12.82 8.59 4.38
C LEU A 187 13.04 7.55 3.30
N GLU A 188 13.89 7.88 2.34
CA GLU A 188 14.17 7.05 1.18
C GLU A 188 15.53 6.37 1.33
N PHE A 189 15.59 5.10 0.95
CA PHE A 189 16.84 4.35 0.90
C PHE A 189 17.45 4.45 -0.50
N PHE A 190 18.68 4.97 -0.55
CA PHE A 190 19.51 4.93 -1.75
C PHE A 190 20.55 3.82 -1.60
N PRO A 191 20.49 2.76 -2.43
CA PRO A 191 21.46 1.65 -2.38
C PRO A 191 22.86 2.07 -2.87
#